data_26957e1fe8da596ccd2dde83405322fd
#
_entry.id   26957e1fe8da596ccd2dde83405322fd
#
_cell.length_a   1.000
_cell.length_b   1.000
_cell.length_c   1.000
_cell.angle_alpha   90.00
_cell.angle_beta   90.00
_cell.angle_gamma   90.00
#
_symmetry.space_group_name_H-M   'P 1'
#
loop_
_entity.id
_entity.type
_entity.pdbx_description
1 polymer ?
#
loop_
_entity_poly.entity_id
_entity_poly.type
_entity_poly.pdbx_seq_one_letter_code
_entity_poly.pdbx_strand_id
1 'polypeptide(L)'
;MRCKVFVNGCFDLLHLGHIELLNKAKECGDYLIVGINSNSSIKNLKGPSRPIFNSQYRKKMLLALDPVDEVIIFSEANALNLIKKIKPDIYVKGSDYKNEKTPETDFLLKLKKKIIYVDFYKNYSSTNIIAKIIKKNDKA
;
A
#
# COMPACT_ATOMS: atom_id res chain seq x y z
N MET A 1 -12.71 17.59 13.27
CA MET A 1 -12.64 16.16 12.94
C MET A 1 -11.60 15.94 11.87
N ARG A 2 -10.80 14.88 12.02
CA ARG A 2 -9.78 14.56 11.02
C ARG A 2 -10.41 13.80 9.85
N CYS A 3 -10.03 14.16 8.64
CA CYS A 3 -10.32 13.37 7.46
C CYS A 3 -9.27 12.24 7.35
N LYS A 4 -9.68 11.02 7.61
CA LYS A 4 -8.80 9.84 7.59
C LYS A 4 -8.68 9.29 6.18
N VAL A 5 -7.46 9.18 5.70
CA VAL A 5 -7.14 8.57 4.41
C VAL A 5 -6.48 7.23 4.66
N PHE A 6 -6.88 6.21 3.93
CA PHE A 6 -6.32 4.88 4.02
C PHE A 6 -5.74 4.45 2.68
N VAL A 7 -4.56 3.86 2.72
CA VAL A 7 -3.93 3.19 1.58
C VAL A 7 -3.34 1.89 2.08
N ASN A 8 -3.34 0.85 1.25
CA ASN A 8 -2.77 -0.43 1.63
C ASN A 8 -1.87 -1.00 0.54
N GLY A 9 -0.95 -1.84 0.94
CA GLY A 9 -0.03 -2.52 0.05
C GLY A 9 1.03 -3.30 0.81
N CYS A 10 1.94 -3.91 0.07
CA CYS A 10 3.06 -4.66 0.68
C CYS A 10 4.18 -3.73 1.13
N PHE A 11 4.48 -2.72 0.33
CA PHE A 11 5.54 -1.73 0.60
C PHE A 11 6.86 -2.40 0.98
N ASP A 12 7.28 -3.37 0.20
CA ASP A 12 8.46 -4.18 0.52
C ASP A 12 9.76 -3.40 0.30
N LEU A 13 10.09 -3.11 -0.95
CA LEU A 13 11.20 -2.21 -1.30
C LEU A 13 10.62 -0.86 -1.65
N LEU A 14 10.87 0.14 -0.79
CA LEU A 14 10.36 1.48 -1.04
C LEU A 14 11.09 2.11 -2.23
N HIS A 15 10.32 2.73 -3.09
CA HIS A 15 10.81 3.40 -4.29
C HIS A 15 10.02 4.67 -4.56
N LEU A 16 10.39 5.39 -5.61
CA LEU A 16 9.79 6.68 -5.91
C LEU A 16 8.27 6.59 -6.15
N GLY A 17 7.80 5.49 -6.74
CA GLY A 17 6.36 5.27 -6.92
C GLY A 17 5.59 5.24 -5.61
N HIS A 18 6.16 4.60 -4.58
CA HIS A 18 5.57 4.59 -3.24
C HIS A 18 5.53 6.00 -2.63
N ILE A 19 6.62 6.75 -2.76
CA ILE A 19 6.71 8.11 -2.20
C ILE A 19 5.65 9.01 -2.85
N GLU A 20 5.51 8.94 -4.16
CA GLU A 20 4.51 9.75 -4.87
C GLU A 20 3.08 9.38 -4.46
N LEU A 21 2.79 8.08 -4.37
CA LEU A 21 1.47 7.59 -3.92
C LEU A 21 1.14 8.10 -2.52
N LEU A 22 2.09 7.99 -1.60
CA LEU A 22 1.89 8.39 -0.20
C LEU A 22 1.71 9.90 -0.06
N ASN A 23 2.49 10.70 -0.80
CA ASN A 23 2.33 12.15 -0.80
C ASN A 23 0.96 12.55 -1.33
N LYS A 24 0.53 11.98 -2.44
CA LYS A 24 -0.78 12.27 -3.02
C LYS A 24 -1.92 11.84 -2.10
N ALA A 25 -1.76 10.68 -1.43
CA ALA A 25 -2.75 10.19 -0.47
C ALA A 25 -2.90 11.16 0.70
N LYS A 26 -1.79 11.63 1.26
CA LYS A 26 -1.82 12.60 2.37
C LYS A 26 -2.52 13.90 1.98
N GLU A 27 -2.31 14.36 0.76
CA GLU A 27 -2.95 15.58 0.25
C GLU A 27 -4.48 15.48 0.20
N CYS A 28 -5.03 14.26 0.19
CA CYS A 28 -6.47 14.04 0.14
C CYS A 28 -7.18 14.30 1.47
N GLY A 29 -6.45 14.35 2.58
CA GLY A 29 -7.05 14.52 3.89
C GLY A 29 -6.05 15.00 4.95
N ASP A 30 -6.36 14.68 6.20
CA ASP A 30 -5.58 15.20 7.33
C ASP A 30 -4.68 14.16 7.99
N TYR A 31 -5.04 12.88 7.88
CA TYR A 31 -4.38 11.81 8.60
C TYR A 31 -4.26 10.59 7.70
N LEU A 32 -3.04 10.18 7.40
CA LEU A 32 -2.78 9.05 6.50
C LEU A 32 -2.44 7.79 7.28
N ILE A 33 -3.26 6.77 7.10
CA ILE A 33 -3.06 5.43 7.65
C ILE A 33 -2.66 4.50 6.52
N VAL A 34 -1.53 3.79 6.70
CA VAL A 34 -1.04 2.81 5.72
C VAL A 34 -1.22 1.43 6.31
N GLY A 35 -1.97 0.57 5.60
CA GLY A 35 -2.09 -0.85 5.94
C GLY A 35 -1.06 -1.65 5.16
N ILE A 36 -0.29 -2.49 5.85
CA ILE A 36 0.70 -3.33 5.18
C ILE A 36 0.45 -4.80 5.46
N ASN A 37 0.66 -5.61 4.43
CA ASN A 37 0.52 -7.06 4.53
C ASN A 37 1.59 -7.64 5.44
N SER A 38 1.20 -8.59 6.30
CA SER A 38 2.14 -9.34 7.14
C SER A 38 3.08 -10.18 6.29
N ASN A 39 4.13 -10.72 6.91
CA ASN A 39 5.07 -11.59 6.20
C ASN A 39 4.37 -12.80 5.60
N SER A 40 3.50 -13.46 6.36
CA SER A 40 2.75 -14.63 5.89
C SER A 40 1.79 -14.28 4.75
N SER A 41 1.11 -13.14 4.84
CA SER A 41 0.21 -12.68 3.79
C SER A 41 0.96 -12.45 2.47
N ILE A 42 2.13 -11.83 2.53
CA ILE A 42 2.93 -11.59 1.33
C ILE A 42 3.42 -12.90 0.72
N LYS A 43 3.88 -13.85 1.54
CA LYS A 43 4.33 -15.16 1.05
C LYS A 43 3.20 -15.88 0.32
N ASN A 44 1.99 -15.82 0.85
CA ASN A 44 0.83 -16.43 0.21
C ASN A 44 0.48 -15.77 -1.13
N LEU A 45 0.67 -14.45 -1.23
CA LEU A 45 0.32 -13.69 -2.44
C LEU A 45 1.43 -13.71 -3.49
N LYS A 46 2.69 -13.67 -3.09
CA LYS A 46 3.83 -13.43 -3.99
C LYS A 46 4.87 -14.56 -4.02
N GLY A 47 4.72 -15.58 -3.18
CA GLY A 47 5.62 -16.72 -3.13
C GLY A 47 6.63 -16.67 -1.98
N PRO A 48 7.38 -17.78 -1.80
CA PRO A 48 8.22 -17.96 -0.61
C PRO A 48 9.47 -17.08 -0.54
N SER A 49 9.88 -16.47 -1.65
CA SER A 49 11.02 -15.55 -1.66
C SER A 49 10.67 -14.12 -1.19
N ARG A 50 9.41 -13.86 -0.93
CA ARG A 50 8.93 -12.54 -0.51
C ARG A 50 8.31 -12.62 0.89
N PRO A 51 8.35 -11.56 1.74
CA PRO A 51 8.94 -10.27 1.44
C PRO A 51 10.47 -10.29 1.55
N ILE A 52 11.12 -9.24 1.01
CA ILE A 52 12.55 -8.99 1.22
C ILE A 52 12.78 -8.50 2.66
N PHE A 53 11.94 -7.57 3.09
CA PHE A 53 12.00 -7.01 4.45
C PHE A 53 10.81 -7.48 5.28
N ASN A 54 11.06 -7.84 6.55
CA ASN A 54 9.98 -8.26 7.44
C ASN A 54 9.04 -7.09 7.76
N SER A 55 7.87 -7.40 8.31
CA SER A 55 6.82 -6.42 8.53
C SER A 55 7.23 -5.28 9.48
N GLN A 56 8.00 -5.57 10.52
CA GLN A 56 8.47 -4.54 11.45
C GLN A 56 9.45 -3.58 10.79
N TYR A 57 10.33 -4.10 9.94
CA TYR A 57 11.24 -3.27 9.15
C TYR A 57 10.46 -2.34 8.22
N ARG A 58 9.50 -2.90 7.48
CA ARG A 58 8.69 -2.13 6.54
C ARG A 58 7.87 -1.05 7.27
N LYS A 59 7.32 -1.37 8.43
CA LYS A 59 6.59 -0.42 9.25
C LYS A 59 7.48 0.75 9.67
N LYS A 60 8.68 0.47 10.15
CA LYS A 60 9.63 1.53 10.57
C LYS A 60 10.01 2.43 9.40
N MET A 61 10.26 1.85 8.24
CA MET A 61 10.60 2.63 7.05
C MET A 61 9.47 3.58 6.67
N LEU A 62 8.24 3.10 6.66
CA LEU A 62 7.08 3.93 6.34
C LEU A 62 6.85 5.05 7.35
N LEU A 63 7.00 4.75 8.63
CA LEU A 63 6.82 5.75 9.69
C LEU A 63 7.87 6.85 9.65
N ALA A 64 9.01 6.62 9.02
CA ALA A 64 10.04 7.63 8.82
C ALA A 64 9.71 8.61 7.69
N LEU A 65 8.71 8.31 6.88
CA LEU A 65 8.30 9.17 5.76
C LEU A 65 7.32 10.24 6.25
N ASP A 66 7.55 11.46 5.81
CA ASP A 66 6.77 12.63 6.25
C ASP A 66 5.24 12.48 6.10
N PRO A 67 4.70 11.99 4.97
CA PRO A 67 3.25 11.93 4.82
C PRO A 67 2.55 10.87 5.66
N VAL A 68 3.27 9.89 6.22
CA VAL A 68 2.67 8.75 6.91
C VAL A 68 2.45 9.07 8.38
N ASP A 69 1.21 8.95 8.86
CA ASP A 69 0.86 9.19 10.26
C ASP A 69 0.76 7.91 11.06
N GLU A 70 0.31 6.82 10.45
CA GLU A 70 0.10 5.56 11.14
C GLU A 70 0.30 4.39 10.19
N VAL A 71 0.86 3.28 10.70
CA VAL A 71 1.02 2.03 9.93
C VAL A 71 0.42 0.88 10.71
N ILE A 72 -0.42 0.09 10.06
CA ILE A 72 -1.07 -1.08 10.66
C ILE A 72 -0.75 -2.31 9.82
N ILE A 73 -0.29 -3.37 10.48
CA ILE A 73 0.01 -4.65 9.84
C ILE A 73 -1.25 -5.51 9.88
N PHE A 74 -1.63 -6.11 8.74
CA PHE A 74 -2.76 -7.03 8.68
C PHE A 74 -2.36 -8.34 8.00
N SER A 75 -2.99 -9.44 8.40
CA SER A 75 -2.62 -10.79 7.93
C SER A 75 -3.60 -11.38 6.92
N GLU A 76 -4.79 -10.81 6.79
CA GLU A 76 -5.81 -11.29 5.86
C GLU A 76 -5.38 -11.10 4.40
N ALA A 77 -5.99 -11.83 3.48
CA ALA A 77 -5.69 -11.73 2.04
C ALA A 77 -6.01 -10.35 1.47
N ASN A 78 -6.99 -9.64 2.05
CA ASN A 78 -7.37 -8.30 1.65
C ASN A 78 -7.54 -7.42 2.89
N ALA A 79 -7.74 -6.12 2.67
CA ALA A 79 -7.79 -5.14 3.75
C ALA A 79 -9.21 -4.85 4.26
N LEU A 80 -10.21 -5.66 3.89
CA LEU A 80 -11.61 -5.38 4.21
C LEU A 80 -11.86 -5.28 5.72
N ASN A 81 -11.36 -6.25 6.50
CA ASN A 81 -11.55 -6.23 7.96
C ASN A 81 -10.89 -5.03 8.61
N LEU A 82 -9.72 -4.65 8.13
CA LEU A 82 -9.01 -3.47 8.61
C LEU A 82 -9.78 -2.20 8.29
N ILE A 83 -10.30 -2.08 7.08
CA ILE A 83 -11.12 -0.94 6.66
C ILE A 83 -12.38 -0.81 7.54
N LYS A 84 -13.01 -1.92 7.85
CA LYS A 84 -14.18 -1.93 8.75
C LYS A 84 -13.87 -1.40 10.14
N LYS A 85 -12.67 -1.66 10.64
CA LYS A 85 -12.21 -1.15 11.95
C LYS A 85 -11.83 0.32 11.89
N ILE A 86 -11.09 0.73 10.89
CA ILE A 86 -10.58 2.10 10.74
C ILE A 86 -11.69 3.07 10.40
N LYS A 87 -12.61 2.66 9.54
CA LYS A 87 -13.68 3.51 9.00
C LYS A 87 -13.09 4.77 8.36
N PRO A 88 -12.24 4.60 7.32
CA PRO A 88 -11.63 5.77 6.66
C PRO A 88 -12.69 6.58 5.92
N ASP A 89 -12.42 7.87 5.79
CA ASP A 89 -13.26 8.76 4.99
C ASP A 89 -12.94 8.64 3.51
N ILE A 90 -11.67 8.38 3.20
CA ILE A 90 -11.16 8.30 1.85
C ILE A 90 -10.25 7.07 1.73
N TYR A 91 -10.45 6.30 0.66
CA TYR A 91 -9.58 5.19 0.30
C TYR A 91 -8.82 5.57 -0.97
N VAL A 92 -7.49 5.54 -0.91
CA VAL A 92 -6.66 5.89 -2.06
C VAL A 92 -6.06 4.62 -2.65
N LYS A 93 -6.14 4.51 -3.97
CA LYS A 93 -5.54 3.42 -4.75
C LYS A 93 -4.77 3.98 -5.93
N GLY A 94 -3.82 3.20 -6.45
CA GLY A 94 -3.18 3.55 -7.71
C GLY A 94 -4.17 3.48 -8.87
N SER A 95 -3.97 4.32 -9.87
CA SER A 95 -4.88 4.39 -11.03
C SER A 95 -4.94 3.11 -11.86
N ASP A 96 -3.92 2.25 -11.77
CA ASP A 96 -3.91 0.93 -12.42
C ASP A 96 -5.01 0.00 -11.88
N TYR A 97 -5.57 0.28 -10.69
CA TYR A 97 -6.68 -0.48 -10.12
C TYR A 97 -8.06 0.13 -10.40
N LYS A 98 -8.15 1.16 -11.21
CA LYS A 98 -9.37 1.95 -11.40
C LYS A 98 -10.58 1.13 -11.86
N ASN A 99 -10.37 0.13 -12.70
CA ASN A 99 -11.45 -0.70 -13.25
C ASN A 99 -11.62 -2.04 -12.53
N GLU A 100 -10.90 -2.27 -11.43
CA GLU A 100 -10.99 -3.51 -10.67
C GLU A 100 -12.02 -3.41 -9.56
N LYS A 101 -12.87 -4.43 -9.46
CA LYS A 101 -13.76 -4.60 -8.31
C LYS A 101 -13.04 -5.36 -7.23
N THR A 102 -13.06 -4.81 -6.02
CA THR A 102 -12.46 -5.46 -4.86
C THR A 102 -13.45 -5.43 -3.69
N PRO A 103 -13.32 -6.34 -2.72
CA PRO A 103 -14.18 -6.30 -1.53
C PRO A 103 -14.11 -4.96 -0.81
N GLU A 104 -12.94 -4.34 -0.76
CA GLU A 104 -12.73 -3.06 -0.12
C GLU A 104 -13.51 -1.95 -0.81
N THR A 105 -13.41 -1.85 -2.14
CA THR A 105 -14.11 -0.80 -2.88
C THR A 105 -15.62 -1.01 -2.86
N ASP A 106 -16.09 -2.25 -2.99
CA ASP A 106 -17.52 -2.56 -2.92
C ASP A 106 -18.11 -2.13 -1.58
N PHE A 107 -17.43 -2.45 -0.48
CA PHE A 107 -17.87 -2.09 0.86
C PHE A 107 -17.97 -0.57 1.04
N LEU A 108 -16.91 0.15 0.63
CA LEU A 108 -16.85 1.60 0.79
C LEU A 108 -17.86 2.33 -0.08
N LEU A 109 -18.10 1.86 -1.29
CA LEU A 109 -19.12 2.43 -2.16
C LEU A 109 -20.53 2.29 -1.59
N LYS A 110 -20.82 1.15 -0.95
CA LYS A 110 -22.10 0.95 -0.26
C LYS A 110 -22.29 1.95 0.88
N LEU A 111 -21.20 2.35 1.54
CA LEU A 111 -21.23 3.35 2.61
C LEU A 111 -21.14 4.79 2.08
N LYS A 112 -21.12 4.97 0.77
CA LYS A 112 -20.96 6.28 0.10
C LYS A 112 -19.68 6.99 0.51
N LYS A 113 -18.62 6.23 0.79
CA LYS A 113 -17.30 6.77 1.06
C LYS A 113 -16.56 7.03 -0.25
N LYS A 114 -15.55 7.89 -0.19
CA LYS A 114 -14.82 8.33 -1.37
C LYS A 114 -13.65 7.38 -1.66
N ILE A 115 -13.53 7.00 -2.94
CA ILE A 115 -12.37 6.27 -3.43
C ILE A 115 -11.66 7.16 -4.45
N ILE A 116 -10.39 7.44 -4.23
CA ILE A 116 -9.60 8.30 -5.10
C ILE A 116 -8.49 7.47 -5.72
N TYR A 117 -8.42 7.51 -7.05
CA TYR A 117 -7.36 6.84 -7.81
C TYR A 117 -6.31 7.86 -8.19
N VAL A 118 -5.06 7.59 -7.87
CA VAL A 118 -3.95 8.50 -8.13
C VAL A 118 -2.94 7.89 -9.09
N ASP A 119 -2.41 8.72 -9.97
CA ASP A 119 -1.32 8.32 -10.84
C ASP A 119 0.00 8.40 -10.08
N PHE A 120 0.89 7.45 -10.34
CA PHE A 120 2.21 7.41 -9.75
C PHE A 120 3.21 6.79 -10.73
N TYR A 121 4.49 6.84 -10.41
CA TYR A 121 5.55 6.32 -11.28
C TYR A 121 5.43 4.80 -11.44
N LYS A 122 4.84 4.35 -12.55
CA LYS A 122 4.54 2.92 -12.81
C LYS A 122 5.77 2.08 -13.12
N ASN A 123 6.85 2.69 -13.57
CA ASN A 123 8.10 1.99 -13.90
C ASN A 123 8.90 1.60 -12.66
N TYR A 124 8.49 2.07 -11.50
CA TYR A 124 9.14 1.73 -10.23
C TYR A 124 8.22 0.80 -9.44
N SER A 125 8.59 -0.47 -9.34
CA SER A 125 7.92 -1.43 -8.48
C SER A 125 8.99 -2.28 -7.80
N SER A 126 8.67 -2.84 -6.63
CA SER A 126 9.58 -3.74 -5.92
C SER A 126 9.97 -4.93 -6.81
N THR A 127 9.00 -5.48 -7.53
CA THR A 127 9.25 -6.59 -8.45
C THR A 127 10.21 -6.19 -9.58
N ASN A 128 10.03 -5.01 -10.18
CA ASN A 128 10.92 -4.52 -11.23
C ASN A 128 12.33 -4.25 -10.71
N ILE A 129 12.46 -3.72 -9.51
CA ILE A 129 13.76 -3.46 -8.88
C ILE A 129 14.49 -4.77 -8.64
N ILE A 130 13.81 -5.77 -8.09
CA ILE A 130 14.40 -7.10 -7.85
C ILE A 130 14.83 -7.74 -9.15
N ALA A 131 13.99 -7.70 -10.19
CA ALA A 131 14.31 -8.25 -11.50
C ALA A 131 15.55 -7.58 -12.11
N LYS A 132 15.67 -6.27 -11.95
CA LYS A 132 16.81 -5.49 -12.44
C LYS A 132 18.11 -5.89 -11.74
N ILE A 133 18.08 -6.11 -10.44
CA ILE A 133 19.23 -6.55 -9.65
C ILE A 133 19.70 -7.92 -10.12
N ILE A 134 18.78 -8.86 -10.26
CA ILE A 134 19.08 -10.24 -10.72
C ILE A 134 19.71 -10.20 -12.11
N LYS A 135 19.13 -9.45 -13.04
CA LYS A 135 19.61 -9.33 -14.41
C LYS A 135 21.03 -8.75 -14.46
N LYS A 136 21.33 -7.73 -13.66
CA LYS A 136 22.67 -7.14 -13.59
C LYS A 136 23.69 -8.11 -13.01
N ASN A 137 23.29 -8.88 -12.02
CA ASN A 137 24.16 -9.86 -11.39
C ASN A 137 24.54 -11.00 -12.36
N ASP A 138 23.59 -11.46 -13.18
CA ASP A 138 23.82 -12.49 -14.19
C ASP A 138 24.78 -12.04 -15.30
N LYS A 139 24.95 -10.74 -15.50
CA LYS A 139 25.85 -10.15 -16.49
C LYS A 139 27.25 -9.84 -15.94
N ALA A 140 27.40 -9.92 -14.65
CA ALA A 140 28.69 -9.73 -13.99
C ALA A 140 29.50 -11.05 -13.99
#